data_f660394adbdaecf4083e3238005c7fc9
#
_entry.id   f660394adbdaecf4083e3238005c7fc9
#
_cell.length_a   1.000
_cell.length_b   1.000
_cell.length_c   1.000
_cell.angle_alpha   90.00
_cell.angle_beta   90.00
_cell.angle_gamma   90.00
#
_symmetry.space_group_name_H-M   'P 1'
#
loop_
_entity.id
_entity.type
_entity.pdbx_description
1 polymer ?
#
loop_
_entity_poly.entity_id
_entity_poly.type
_entity_poly.pdbx_seq_one_letter_code
_entity_poly.pdbx_strand_id
1 'polypeptide(L)'
;EMCIRDSRCSFRFCKKCPPVPLATALSRLPPELRLEEKLNRRKEALSRKQMAATSAPEAMHYDHEQLEPPPELFHDQDDEGEHDIRLWLGQKQADMIVFPPKPERAHHCRTCGTCILKFDHHCPWINQCVGLGNERYFILFMLWFSFGTLIFSVAGWRIAWEGFTRSKEWSSFLVHRLLYLAIYAKAAVMGMVVFILAIWHLYLAARNETSLENQDNTHYAKMAKERKAVFCNVYDLGWVRNLQLFFNVGPGLAHDYCSLFLPIHIEPYSDGWHW
;
A
#
# COMPACT_ATOMS: atom_id res chain seq x y z
N GLU A 1 -24.60 13.34 -11.53
CA GLU A 1 -23.12 13.31 -11.61
C GLU A 1 -22.67 11.91 -11.24
N MET A 2 -22.21 11.16 -12.21
CA MET A 2 -21.86 9.75 -12.03
C MET A 2 -20.36 9.67 -11.76
N CYS A 3 -20.00 9.32 -10.54
CA CYS A 3 -18.62 9.03 -10.15
C CYS A 3 -18.18 7.74 -10.87
N ILE A 4 -17.09 7.78 -11.63
CA ILE A 4 -16.65 6.65 -12.48
C ILE A 4 -16.01 5.51 -11.67
N ARG A 5 -15.89 5.63 -10.36
CA ARG A 5 -15.42 4.54 -9.52
C ARG A 5 -16.60 3.77 -8.96
N ASP A 6 -16.84 2.57 -9.51
CA ASP A 6 -17.87 1.65 -9.00
C ASP A 6 -17.46 1.21 -7.58
N SER A 7 -18.24 1.63 -6.60
CA SER A 7 -18.03 1.38 -5.16
C SER A 7 -18.34 -0.06 -4.73
N ARG A 8 -18.38 -1.00 -5.66
CA ARG A 8 -18.47 -2.42 -5.33
C ARG A 8 -17.08 -2.93 -4.96
N CYS A 9 -16.79 -2.97 -3.67
CA CYS A 9 -15.65 -3.68 -3.08
C CYS A 9 -15.64 -5.14 -3.53
N SER A 10 -15.08 -5.41 -4.70
CA SER A 10 -14.73 -6.75 -5.09
C SER A 10 -13.37 -7.06 -4.50
N PHE A 11 -13.29 -7.97 -3.54
CA PHE A 11 -12.04 -8.50 -3.03
C PHE A 11 -11.18 -8.97 -4.18
N ARG A 12 -10.02 -8.34 -4.36
CA ARG A 12 -9.04 -8.76 -5.35
C ARG A 12 -8.02 -9.67 -4.66
N PHE A 13 -7.68 -10.77 -5.30
CA PHE A 13 -6.60 -11.63 -4.87
C PHE A 13 -5.32 -11.30 -5.63
N CYS A 14 -4.18 -11.38 -4.92
CA CYS A 14 -2.90 -11.15 -5.57
C CYS A 14 -2.41 -12.40 -6.29
N LYS A 15 -2.66 -12.51 -7.59
CA LYS A 15 -2.18 -13.63 -8.42
C LYS A 15 -0.65 -13.71 -8.55
N LYS A 16 0.08 -12.67 -8.15
CA LYS A 16 1.55 -12.60 -8.21
C LYS A 16 2.23 -13.04 -6.92
N CYS A 17 1.49 -13.09 -5.80
CA CYS A 17 1.99 -13.64 -4.55
C CYS A 17 1.92 -15.17 -4.58
N PRO A 18 2.80 -15.88 -3.86
CA PRO A 18 2.69 -17.32 -3.72
C PRO A 18 1.34 -17.69 -3.12
N PRO A 19 0.70 -18.76 -3.57
CA PRO A 19 -0.55 -19.23 -3.03
C PRO A 19 -0.38 -19.70 -1.57
N VAL A 20 -1.41 -19.51 -0.77
CA VAL A 20 -1.42 -19.88 0.66
C VAL A 20 -2.68 -20.70 0.98
N PRO A 21 -2.68 -21.52 2.05
CA PRO A 21 -3.88 -22.18 2.53
C PRO A 21 -5.01 -21.19 2.82
N LEU A 22 -6.25 -21.58 2.51
CA LEU A 22 -7.42 -20.70 2.68
C LEU A 22 -7.56 -20.16 4.11
N ALA A 23 -7.29 -21.00 5.11
CA ALA A 23 -7.32 -20.59 6.53
C ALA A 23 -6.35 -19.43 6.80
N THR A 24 -5.13 -19.49 6.23
CA THR A 24 -4.11 -18.44 6.35
C THR A 24 -4.53 -17.17 5.60
N ALA A 25 -5.15 -17.32 4.42
CA ALA A 25 -5.67 -16.18 3.67
C ALA A 25 -6.79 -15.46 4.45
N LEU A 26 -7.74 -16.22 5.02
CA LEU A 26 -8.84 -15.68 5.81
C LEU A 26 -8.38 -15.05 7.13
N SER A 27 -7.31 -15.56 7.76
CA SER A 27 -6.77 -14.98 8.99
C SER A 27 -6.16 -13.58 8.79
N ARG A 28 -5.78 -13.24 7.56
CA ARG A 28 -5.24 -11.92 7.19
C ARG A 28 -6.32 -10.87 6.95
N LEU A 29 -7.59 -11.27 6.86
CA LEU A 29 -8.71 -10.35 6.72
C LEU A 29 -9.10 -9.76 8.08
N PRO A 30 -9.52 -8.48 8.13
CA PRO A 30 -10.18 -7.91 9.31
C PRO A 30 -11.38 -8.75 9.75
N PRO A 31 -11.72 -8.76 11.06
CA PRO A 31 -12.81 -9.60 11.58
C PRO A 31 -14.15 -9.38 10.88
N GLU A 32 -14.48 -8.12 10.59
CA GLU A 32 -15.73 -7.73 9.92
C GLU A 32 -15.83 -8.34 8.52
N LEU A 33 -14.77 -8.23 7.75
CA LEU A 33 -14.71 -8.75 6.39
C LEU A 33 -14.70 -10.29 6.32
N ARG A 34 -14.19 -10.96 7.34
CA ARG A 34 -14.26 -12.43 7.46
C ARG A 34 -15.71 -12.92 7.56
N LEU A 35 -16.56 -12.17 8.25
CA LEU A 35 -17.98 -12.52 8.38
C LEU A 35 -18.74 -12.29 7.07
N GLU A 36 -18.53 -11.15 6.42
CA GLU A 36 -19.14 -10.83 5.13
C GLU A 36 -18.72 -11.81 4.04
N GLU A 37 -17.45 -12.17 3.99
CA GLU A 37 -16.95 -13.14 3.02
C GLU A 37 -17.62 -14.53 3.20
N LYS A 38 -17.77 -15.00 4.44
CA LYS A 38 -18.51 -16.23 4.75
C LYS A 38 -19.96 -16.14 4.27
N LEU A 39 -20.59 -14.98 4.47
CA LEU A 39 -21.98 -14.75 4.06
C LEU A 39 -22.12 -14.71 2.53
N ASN A 40 -21.20 -14.04 1.85
CA ASN A 40 -21.20 -13.94 0.38
C ASN A 40 -20.91 -15.30 -0.27
N ARG A 41 -19.98 -16.09 0.25
CA ARG A 41 -19.74 -17.47 -0.22
C ARG A 41 -20.97 -18.36 -0.07
N ARG A 42 -21.73 -18.22 1.05
CA ARG A 42 -23.01 -18.93 1.21
C ARG A 42 -24.04 -18.50 0.17
N LYS A 43 -24.15 -17.18 -0.11
CA LYS A 43 -25.05 -16.66 -1.14
C LYS A 43 -24.66 -17.14 -2.53
N GLU A 44 -23.36 -17.12 -2.87
CA GLU A 44 -22.87 -17.63 -4.17
C GLU A 44 -23.08 -19.14 -4.32
N ALA A 45 -22.84 -19.92 -3.28
CA ALA A 45 -23.08 -21.36 -3.29
C ALA A 45 -24.57 -21.69 -3.46
N LEU A 46 -25.47 -20.92 -2.82
CA LEU A 46 -26.92 -21.04 -3.01
C LEU A 46 -27.34 -20.63 -4.43
N SER A 47 -26.79 -19.54 -4.97
CA SER A 47 -27.06 -19.09 -6.33
C SER A 47 -26.57 -20.11 -7.38
N ARG A 48 -25.37 -20.69 -7.20
CA ARG A 48 -24.87 -21.77 -8.06
C ARG A 48 -25.73 -23.00 -8.01
N LYS A 49 -26.24 -23.41 -6.84
CA LYS A 49 -27.20 -24.51 -6.71
C LYS A 49 -28.54 -24.22 -7.42
N GLN A 50 -29.02 -22.98 -7.37
CA GLN A 50 -30.23 -22.56 -8.09
C GLN A 50 -30.01 -22.50 -9.61
N MET A 51 -28.84 -22.01 -10.07
CA MET A 51 -28.49 -21.99 -11.51
C MET A 51 -28.24 -23.39 -12.07
N ALA A 52 -27.63 -24.29 -11.29
CA ALA A 52 -27.44 -25.68 -11.69
C ALA A 52 -28.79 -26.46 -11.80
N ALA A 53 -29.82 -25.99 -11.12
CA ALA A 53 -31.19 -26.55 -11.24
C ALA A 53 -31.96 -26.03 -12.47
N THR A 54 -31.45 -24.97 -13.14
CA THR A 54 -32.20 -24.32 -14.25
C THR A 54 -31.49 -24.34 -15.60
N SER A 55 -30.21 -24.74 -15.73
CA SER A 55 -29.54 -24.84 -17.03
C SER A 55 -28.29 -25.70 -16.98
N ALA A 56 -28.25 -26.83 -17.64
CA ALA A 56 -27.02 -27.33 -18.25
C ALA A 56 -26.95 -26.73 -19.66
N PRO A 57 -25.80 -26.31 -20.23
CA PRO A 57 -24.64 -27.14 -20.48
C PRO A 57 -23.25 -26.44 -20.43
N GLU A 58 -22.21 -27.27 -20.44
CA GLU A 58 -20.79 -27.05 -20.79
C GLU A 58 -19.94 -26.20 -19.86
N ALA A 59 -19.33 -26.81 -18.89
CA ALA A 59 -18.06 -27.53 -18.82
C ALA A 59 -16.83 -26.64 -18.79
N MET A 60 -16.42 -26.21 -17.62
CA MET A 60 -15.01 -26.23 -17.27
C MET A 60 -14.79 -27.45 -16.37
N HIS A 61 -14.00 -28.39 -16.88
CA HIS A 61 -13.65 -29.64 -16.24
C HIS A 61 -12.90 -29.38 -14.94
N TYR A 62 -13.63 -29.27 -13.86
CA TYR A 62 -13.13 -29.45 -12.51
C TYR A 62 -13.41 -30.89 -12.15
N ASP A 63 -12.36 -31.64 -11.86
CA ASP A 63 -12.44 -33.03 -11.45
C ASP A 63 -13.37 -33.17 -10.24
N HIS A 64 -14.60 -33.56 -10.48
CA HIS A 64 -15.62 -33.78 -9.45
C HIS A 64 -15.28 -34.94 -8.50
N GLU A 65 -14.31 -35.79 -8.87
CA GLU A 65 -13.91 -36.98 -8.11
C GLU A 65 -13.19 -36.65 -6.79
N GLN A 66 -12.72 -35.40 -6.61
CA GLN A 66 -12.02 -34.99 -5.38
C GLN A 66 -12.91 -34.30 -4.35
N LEU A 67 -14.19 -34.08 -4.61
CA LEU A 67 -15.13 -33.37 -3.74
C LEU A 67 -16.18 -34.26 -3.07
N GLU A 68 -16.21 -35.54 -3.39
CA GLU A 68 -17.09 -36.48 -2.70
C GLU A 68 -16.42 -36.97 -1.40
N PRO A 69 -17.11 -36.91 -0.25
CA PRO A 69 -16.63 -37.49 0.98
C PRO A 69 -16.52 -39.02 0.81
N PRO A 70 -15.49 -39.64 1.44
CA PRO A 70 -15.32 -41.08 1.35
C PRO A 70 -16.59 -41.81 1.82
N PRO A 71 -16.94 -42.93 1.17
CA PRO A 71 -18.20 -43.67 1.45
C PRO A 71 -18.30 -44.14 2.89
N GLU A 72 -17.22 -44.24 3.62
CA GLU A 72 -17.17 -44.60 5.04
C GLU A 72 -17.84 -43.57 5.96
N LEU A 73 -18.01 -42.31 5.50
CA LEU A 73 -18.68 -41.22 6.23
C LEU A 73 -20.21 -41.24 6.12
N PHE A 74 -20.79 -42.17 5.31
CA PHE A 74 -22.23 -42.28 5.12
C PHE A 74 -22.85 -43.43 5.91
N HIS A 75 -22.09 -44.07 6.78
CA HIS A 75 -22.52 -45.27 7.48
C HIS A 75 -23.10 -45.00 8.85
N ASP A 76 -23.95 -44.03 9.06
CA ASP A 76 -24.99 -44.09 10.09
C ASP A 76 -25.82 -42.79 10.06
N GLN A 77 -27.14 -42.96 10.24
CA GLN A 77 -28.12 -41.87 10.22
C GLN A 77 -28.23 -41.12 11.53
N ASP A 78 -27.14 -41.05 12.31
CA ASP A 78 -27.10 -40.41 13.59
C ASP A 78 -26.39 -39.04 13.51
N ASP A 79 -26.68 -38.15 14.44
CA ASP A 79 -26.15 -36.78 14.56
C ASP A 79 -24.60 -36.71 14.43
N GLU A 80 -23.89 -37.80 14.71
CA GLU A 80 -22.44 -37.93 14.61
C GLU A 80 -21.94 -37.88 13.16
N GLY A 81 -22.65 -38.50 12.21
CA GLY A 81 -22.28 -38.49 10.79
C GLY A 81 -22.34 -37.11 10.15
N GLU A 82 -23.29 -36.26 10.58
CA GLU A 82 -23.36 -34.86 10.10
C GLU A 82 -22.23 -34.02 10.66
N HIS A 83 -21.80 -34.28 11.90
CA HIS A 83 -20.65 -33.62 12.52
C HIS A 83 -19.34 -33.99 11.82
N ASP A 84 -19.13 -35.24 11.47
CA ASP A 84 -17.94 -35.72 10.78
C ASP A 84 -17.84 -35.20 9.33
N ILE A 85 -18.96 -35.13 8.63
CA ILE A 85 -19.04 -34.50 7.30
C ILE A 85 -18.70 -33.00 7.39
N ARG A 86 -19.19 -32.31 8.42
CA ARG A 86 -18.87 -30.88 8.65
C ARG A 86 -17.40 -30.66 8.98
N LEU A 87 -16.80 -31.53 9.78
CA LEU A 87 -15.37 -31.52 10.08
C LEU A 87 -14.53 -31.79 8.83
N TRP A 88 -14.88 -32.81 8.04
CA TRP A 88 -14.19 -33.14 6.79
C TRP A 88 -14.28 -31.98 5.76
N LEU A 89 -15.46 -31.38 5.57
CA LEU A 89 -15.65 -30.21 4.72
C LEU A 89 -14.87 -28.99 5.24
N GLY A 90 -14.82 -28.81 6.56
CA GLY A 90 -14.02 -27.75 7.17
C GLY A 90 -12.53 -27.95 6.96
N GLN A 91 -12.05 -29.19 7.03
CA GLN A 91 -10.65 -29.54 6.82
C GLN A 91 -10.27 -29.42 5.33
N LYS A 92 -11.10 -29.90 4.41
CA LYS A 92 -10.90 -29.70 2.97
C LYS A 92 -10.88 -28.22 2.59
N GLN A 93 -11.74 -27.38 3.19
CA GLN A 93 -11.70 -25.93 2.97
C GLN A 93 -10.42 -25.28 3.55
N ALA A 94 -9.92 -25.78 4.69
CA ALA A 94 -8.68 -25.28 5.29
C ALA A 94 -7.46 -25.61 4.44
N ASP A 95 -7.46 -26.75 3.76
CA ASP A 95 -6.37 -27.23 2.89
C ASP A 95 -6.41 -26.61 1.49
N MET A 96 -7.52 -25.94 1.14
CA MET A 96 -7.64 -25.32 -0.17
C MET A 96 -6.64 -24.17 -0.32
N ILE A 97 -5.80 -24.27 -1.34
CA ILE A 97 -4.80 -23.25 -1.67
C ILE A 97 -5.44 -22.11 -2.45
N VAL A 98 -5.30 -20.90 -1.96
CA VAL A 98 -5.85 -19.70 -2.60
C VAL A 98 -4.78 -18.60 -2.68
N PHE A 99 -5.00 -17.65 -3.58
CA PHE A 99 -4.17 -16.44 -3.59
C PHE A 99 -4.51 -15.56 -2.38
N PRO A 100 -3.50 -14.93 -1.76
CA PRO A 100 -3.74 -14.08 -0.60
C PRO A 100 -4.66 -12.90 -0.94
N PRO A 101 -5.57 -12.52 -0.04
CA PRO A 101 -6.44 -11.37 -0.22
C PRO A 101 -5.62 -10.09 -0.34
N LYS A 102 -6.07 -9.19 -1.19
CA LYS A 102 -5.38 -7.96 -1.53
C LYS A 102 -6.30 -6.76 -1.29
N PRO A 103 -5.96 -5.86 -0.34
CA PRO A 103 -6.66 -4.60 -0.14
C PRO A 103 -6.64 -3.71 -1.39
N GLU A 104 -7.57 -2.78 -1.47
CA GLU A 104 -7.78 -1.96 -2.66
C GLU A 104 -6.52 -1.16 -3.08
N ARG A 105 -5.85 -0.53 -2.11
CA ARG A 105 -4.64 0.29 -2.34
C ARG A 105 -3.33 -0.50 -2.22
N ALA A 106 -3.39 -1.85 -2.12
CA ALA A 106 -2.21 -2.68 -2.07
C ALA A 106 -1.75 -3.06 -3.47
N HIS A 107 -0.43 -3.09 -3.70
CA HIS A 107 0.17 -3.53 -4.96
C HIS A 107 1.32 -4.48 -4.72
N HIS A 108 1.52 -5.42 -5.65
CA HIS A 108 2.60 -6.39 -5.59
C HIS A 108 3.91 -5.77 -6.11
N CYS A 109 4.90 -5.69 -5.25
CA CYS A 109 6.25 -5.29 -5.66
C CYS A 109 7.00 -6.50 -6.22
N ARG A 110 7.45 -6.42 -7.47
CA ARG A 110 8.22 -7.51 -8.11
C ARG A 110 9.59 -7.70 -7.47
N THR A 111 10.22 -6.63 -7.03
CA THR A 111 11.56 -6.67 -6.41
C THR A 111 11.52 -7.32 -5.03
N CYS A 112 10.50 -6.98 -4.21
CA CYS A 112 10.35 -7.55 -2.87
C CYS A 112 9.59 -8.88 -2.85
N GLY A 113 8.93 -9.28 -3.96
CA GLY A 113 8.15 -10.52 -4.06
C GLY A 113 6.90 -10.56 -3.18
N THR A 114 6.41 -9.41 -2.69
CA THR A 114 5.28 -9.32 -1.74
C THR A 114 4.34 -8.17 -2.07
N CYS A 115 3.11 -8.23 -1.54
CA CYS A 115 2.16 -7.13 -1.59
C CYS A 115 2.43 -6.13 -0.47
N ILE A 116 2.41 -4.85 -0.83
CA ILE A 116 2.62 -3.72 0.07
C ILE A 116 1.31 -2.92 0.14
N LEU A 117 0.87 -2.63 1.36
CA LEU A 117 -0.32 -1.81 1.62
C LEU A 117 -0.06 -0.36 1.23
N LYS A 118 -1.05 0.29 0.60
CA LYS A 118 -0.94 1.68 0.10
C LYS A 118 0.40 1.91 -0.60
N PHE A 119 0.70 1.02 -1.54
CA PHE A 119 1.99 1.00 -2.23
C PHE A 119 2.22 2.29 -3.02
N ASP A 120 3.33 2.97 -2.74
CA ASP A 120 3.77 4.13 -3.48
C ASP A 120 4.80 3.74 -4.56
N HIS A 121 5.97 3.28 -4.14
CA HIS A 121 7.03 2.79 -5.04
C HIS A 121 8.03 1.88 -4.31
N HIS A 122 8.82 1.12 -5.05
CA HIS A 122 10.04 0.51 -4.54
C HIS A 122 11.18 1.52 -4.67
N CYS A 123 11.77 1.90 -3.55
CA CYS A 123 12.83 2.90 -3.52
C CYS A 123 14.21 2.25 -3.47
N PRO A 124 15.02 2.34 -4.55
CA PRO A 124 16.35 1.74 -4.57
C PRO A 124 17.33 2.41 -3.59
N TRP A 125 17.09 3.68 -3.21
CA TRP A 125 17.96 4.41 -2.29
C TRP A 125 17.90 3.89 -0.86
N ILE A 126 16.74 3.40 -0.43
CA ILE A 126 16.54 2.78 0.89
C ILE A 126 16.40 1.26 0.81
N ASN A 127 16.52 0.71 -0.41
CA ASN A 127 16.41 -0.71 -0.74
C ASN A 127 15.15 -1.39 -0.17
N GLN A 128 14.02 -0.68 -0.16
CA GLN A 128 12.72 -1.20 0.27
C GLN A 128 11.55 -0.43 -0.34
N CYS A 129 10.33 -0.98 -0.22
CA CYS A 129 9.12 -0.31 -0.66
C CYS A 129 8.70 0.80 0.28
N VAL A 130 8.22 1.91 -0.30
CA VAL A 130 7.48 2.95 0.39
C VAL A 130 5.99 2.65 0.28
N GLY A 131 5.29 2.69 1.39
CA GLY A 131 3.86 2.43 1.52
C GLY A 131 3.34 2.79 2.91
N LEU A 132 2.15 2.31 3.27
CA LEU A 132 1.42 2.69 4.49
C LEU A 132 2.28 2.73 5.76
N GLY A 133 3.13 1.73 5.97
CA GLY A 133 3.90 1.59 7.21
C GLY A 133 5.08 2.55 7.34
N ASN A 134 5.58 3.14 6.24
CA ASN A 134 6.79 3.97 6.26
C ASN A 134 6.71 5.26 5.44
N GLU A 135 5.60 5.55 4.74
CA GLU A 135 5.44 6.75 3.91
C GLU A 135 5.65 8.05 4.71
N ARG A 136 5.16 8.09 5.96
CA ARG A 136 5.38 9.22 6.88
C ARG A 136 6.87 9.48 7.11
N TYR A 137 7.62 8.43 7.46
CA TYR A 137 9.05 8.55 7.76
C TYR A 137 9.87 8.89 6.54
N PHE A 138 9.45 8.40 5.37
CA PHE A 138 10.09 8.72 4.11
C PHE A 138 10.02 10.22 3.80
N ILE A 139 8.85 10.85 3.97
CA ILE A 139 8.70 12.30 3.78
C ILE A 139 9.49 13.08 4.85
N LEU A 140 9.38 12.70 6.13
CA LEU A 140 10.12 13.36 7.20
C LEU A 140 11.63 13.25 6.99
N PHE A 141 12.13 12.08 6.56
CA PHE A 141 13.54 11.91 6.20
C PHE A 141 13.97 12.88 5.10
N MET A 142 13.20 13.00 4.02
CA MET A 142 13.52 13.93 2.94
C MET A 142 13.53 15.40 3.41
N LEU A 143 12.60 15.80 4.26
CA LEU A 143 12.53 17.16 4.82
C LEU A 143 13.73 17.44 5.72
N TRP A 144 14.07 16.53 6.65
CA TRP A 144 15.23 16.68 7.54
C TRP A 144 16.54 16.65 6.78
N PHE A 145 16.67 15.78 5.78
CA PHE A 145 17.85 15.73 4.91
C PHE A 145 18.03 17.06 4.17
N SER A 146 16.94 17.58 3.57
CA SER A 146 16.96 18.87 2.86
C SER A 146 17.31 20.05 3.79
N PHE A 147 16.75 20.05 5.00
CA PHE A 147 17.05 21.04 6.01
C PHE A 147 18.52 21.00 6.45
N GLY A 148 19.06 19.82 6.71
CA GLY A 148 20.47 19.64 7.08
C GLY A 148 21.42 20.08 5.97
N THR A 149 21.13 19.72 4.70
CA THR A 149 21.94 20.17 3.56
C THR A 149 21.82 21.67 3.29
N LEU A 150 20.67 22.28 3.57
CA LEU A 150 20.49 23.74 3.52
C LEU A 150 21.37 24.44 4.55
N ILE A 151 21.34 24.00 5.81
CA ILE A 151 22.20 24.55 6.87
C ILE A 151 23.68 24.42 6.48
N PHE A 152 24.09 23.22 6.01
CA PHE A 152 25.46 23.00 5.55
C PHE A 152 25.84 23.96 4.41
N SER A 153 24.94 24.16 3.43
CA SER A 153 25.16 25.04 2.29
C SER A 153 25.26 26.51 2.70
N VAL A 154 24.38 26.96 3.60
CA VAL A 154 24.39 28.34 4.10
C VAL A 154 25.62 28.60 5.00
N ALA A 155 25.90 27.69 5.93
CA ALA A 155 27.06 27.86 6.84
C ALA A 155 28.39 27.71 6.08
N GLY A 156 28.46 26.83 5.11
CA GLY A 156 29.68 26.57 4.32
C GLY A 156 29.93 27.55 3.17
N TRP A 157 28.96 28.43 2.85
CA TRP A 157 29.03 29.32 1.69
C TRP A 157 30.30 30.14 1.63
N ARG A 158 30.67 30.76 2.74
CA ARG A 158 31.88 31.60 2.81
C ARG A 158 33.14 30.83 2.48
N ILE A 159 33.29 29.64 3.07
CA ILE A 159 34.44 28.77 2.85
C ILE A 159 34.45 28.27 1.38
N ALA A 160 33.29 27.89 0.81
CA ALA A 160 33.20 27.51 -0.57
C ALA A 160 33.57 28.63 -1.52
N TRP A 161 33.14 29.87 -1.24
CA TRP A 161 33.48 31.06 -2.01
C TRP A 161 34.97 31.37 -1.97
N GLU A 162 35.61 31.36 -0.78
CA GLU A 162 37.04 31.53 -0.62
C GLU A 162 37.83 30.43 -1.33
N GLY A 163 37.38 29.19 -1.21
CA GLY A 163 37.97 28.04 -1.95
C GLY A 163 37.86 28.17 -3.45
N PHE A 164 36.80 28.79 -3.96
CA PHE A 164 36.64 29.04 -5.40
C PHE A 164 37.52 30.21 -5.89
N THR A 165 37.55 31.34 -5.15
CA THR A 165 38.17 32.58 -5.60
C THR A 165 39.65 32.70 -5.22
N ARG A 166 40.07 32.19 -4.04
CA ARG A 166 41.40 32.33 -3.48
C ARG A 166 42.18 31.02 -3.43
N SER A 167 42.31 30.37 -4.58
CA SER A 167 42.89 29.01 -4.68
C SER A 167 44.30 28.86 -4.15
N LYS A 168 45.11 29.96 -4.14
CA LYS A 168 46.51 29.94 -3.67
C LYS A 168 46.65 30.07 -2.14
N GLU A 169 45.63 30.56 -1.46
CA GLU A 169 45.64 30.85 -0.01
C GLU A 169 44.92 29.82 0.84
N TRP A 170 44.49 28.71 0.22
CA TRP A 170 43.77 27.65 0.93
C TRP A 170 44.72 26.92 1.90
N SER A 171 44.51 27.12 3.17
CA SER A 171 45.38 26.60 4.25
C SER A 171 44.77 25.50 5.09
N SER A 172 43.76 24.79 4.60
CA SER A 172 43.15 23.71 5.38
C SER A 172 44.06 22.48 5.42
N PHE A 173 44.52 22.09 6.61
CA PHE A 173 45.29 20.86 6.85
C PHE A 173 44.46 19.60 6.78
N LEU A 174 43.15 19.66 6.96
CA LEU A 174 42.28 18.52 7.13
C LEU A 174 41.59 18.10 5.83
N VAL A 175 41.25 19.06 4.95
CA VAL A 175 40.48 18.76 3.73
C VAL A 175 41.10 19.47 2.52
N HIS A 176 41.40 18.70 1.49
CA HIS A 176 41.84 19.27 0.23
C HIS A 176 40.75 20.13 -0.41
N ARG A 177 41.12 21.32 -0.91
CA ARG A 177 40.20 22.32 -1.47
C ARG A 177 39.19 21.77 -2.47
N LEU A 178 39.68 21.00 -3.46
CA LEU A 178 38.84 20.44 -4.49
C LEU A 178 37.82 19.42 -3.93
N LEU A 179 38.24 18.63 -2.92
CA LEU A 179 37.37 17.69 -2.25
C LEU A 179 36.25 18.41 -1.48
N TYR A 180 36.60 19.50 -0.76
CA TYR A 180 35.60 20.34 -0.06
C TYR A 180 34.58 20.92 -1.05
N LEU A 181 35.06 21.53 -2.14
CA LEU A 181 34.17 22.12 -3.15
C LEU A 181 33.29 21.08 -3.82
N ALA A 182 33.79 19.87 -4.09
CA ALA A 182 33.04 18.77 -4.64
C ALA A 182 31.95 18.29 -3.67
N ILE A 183 32.28 18.13 -2.38
CA ILE A 183 31.30 17.74 -1.35
C ILE A 183 30.25 18.83 -1.17
N TYR A 184 30.65 20.08 -1.13
CA TYR A 184 29.77 21.23 -1.00
C TYR A 184 28.75 21.31 -2.17
N ALA A 185 29.26 21.24 -3.40
CA ALA A 185 28.41 21.26 -4.59
C ALA A 185 27.44 20.06 -4.62
N LYS A 186 27.96 18.85 -4.30
CA LYS A 186 27.15 17.64 -4.23
C LYS A 186 26.05 17.77 -3.16
N ALA A 187 26.36 18.26 -1.97
CA ALA A 187 25.38 18.44 -0.89
C ALA A 187 24.29 19.45 -1.27
N ALA A 188 24.67 20.59 -1.87
CA ALA A 188 23.73 21.60 -2.32
C ALA A 188 22.78 21.07 -3.40
N VAL A 189 23.32 20.37 -4.42
CA VAL A 189 22.52 19.80 -5.51
C VAL A 189 21.60 18.68 -4.99
N MET A 190 22.14 17.76 -4.19
CA MET A 190 21.35 16.64 -3.64
C MET A 190 20.26 17.15 -2.69
N GLY A 191 20.58 18.14 -1.86
CA GLY A 191 19.58 18.78 -0.98
C GLY A 191 18.44 19.41 -1.76
N MET A 192 18.75 20.11 -2.84
CA MET A 192 17.73 20.72 -3.71
C MET A 192 16.86 19.66 -4.39
N VAL A 193 17.46 18.61 -4.95
CA VAL A 193 16.72 17.52 -5.61
C VAL A 193 15.80 16.81 -4.61
N VAL A 194 16.32 16.45 -3.44
CA VAL A 194 15.52 15.78 -2.41
C VAL A 194 14.41 16.70 -1.88
N PHE A 195 14.66 18.00 -1.78
CA PHE A 195 13.62 18.98 -1.41
C PHE A 195 12.48 19.02 -2.42
N ILE A 196 12.79 19.05 -3.73
CA ILE A 196 11.77 19.03 -4.78
C ILE A 196 10.94 17.73 -4.69
N LEU A 197 11.60 16.59 -4.46
CA LEU A 197 10.91 15.31 -4.25
C LEU A 197 10.04 15.34 -2.99
N ALA A 198 10.50 15.93 -1.89
CA ALA A 198 9.72 16.05 -0.67
C ALA A 198 8.44 16.89 -0.89
N ILE A 199 8.55 18.01 -1.60
CA ILE A 199 7.38 18.83 -1.97
C ILE A 199 6.41 18.05 -2.85
N TRP A 200 6.91 17.28 -3.82
CA TRP A 200 6.08 16.43 -4.65
C TRP A 200 5.30 15.38 -3.82
N HIS A 201 5.98 14.68 -2.91
CA HIS A 201 5.31 13.69 -2.05
C HIS A 201 4.34 14.34 -1.05
N LEU A 202 4.64 15.55 -0.53
CA LEU A 202 3.69 16.32 0.28
C LEU A 202 2.45 16.72 -0.52
N TYR A 203 2.62 17.10 -1.79
CA TYR A 203 1.50 17.37 -2.68
C TYR A 203 0.62 16.13 -2.88
N LEU A 204 1.21 14.96 -3.11
CA LEU A 204 0.46 13.69 -3.22
C LEU A 204 -0.25 13.35 -1.91
N ALA A 205 0.43 13.48 -0.77
CA ALA A 205 -0.17 13.28 0.55
C ALA A 205 -1.34 14.22 0.82
N ALA A 206 -1.24 15.50 0.40
CA ALA A 206 -2.31 16.48 0.49
C ALA A 206 -3.54 16.14 -0.36
N ARG A 207 -3.38 15.30 -1.38
CA ARG A 207 -4.48 14.76 -2.21
C ARG A 207 -4.92 13.36 -1.81
N ASN A 208 -4.29 12.79 -0.77
CA ASN A 208 -4.44 11.40 -0.37
C ASN A 208 -4.25 10.42 -1.53
N GLU A 209 -3.21 10.64 -2.32
CA GLU A 209 -2.81 9.80 -3.45
C GLU A 209 -1.40 9.25 -3.22
N THR A 210 -1.12 8.07 -3.72
CA THR A 210 0.25 7.57 -3.90
C THR A 210 0.76 7.95 -5.29
N SER A 211 2.08 7.85 -5.53
CA SER A 211 2.67 8.10 -6.84
C SER A 211 2.03 7.25 -7.94
N LEU A 212 1.71 6.00 -7.62
CA LEU A 212 1.05 5.07 -8.54
C LEU A 212 -0.40 5.49 -8.80
N GLU A 213 -1.16 5.81 -7.75
CA GLU A 213 -2.55 6.25 -7.86
C GLU A 213 -2.67 7.57 -8.62
N ASN A 214 -1.70 8.48 -8.48
CA ASN A 214 -1.70 9.73 -9.22
C ASN A 214 -1.60 9.50 -10.75
N GLN A 215 -0.81 8.52 -11.19
CA GLN A 215 -0.75 8.13 -12.60
C GLN A 215 -2.09 7.60 -13.09
N ASP A 216 -2.70 6.68 -12.33
CA ASP A 216 -4.00 6.10 -12.67
C ASP A 216 -5.11 7.17 -12.66
N ASN A 217 -5.15 8.02 -11.62
CA ASN A 217 -6.13 9.09 -11.49
C ASN A 217 -6.01 10.12 -12.61
N THR A 218 -4.79 10.44 -13.05
CA THR A 218 -4.56 11.31 -14.21
C THR A 218 -5.13 10.71 -15.50
N HIS A 219 -4.96 9.40 -15.68
CA HIS A 219 -5.54 8.68 -16.82
C HIS A 219 -7.06 8.67 -16.76
N TYR A 220 -7.65 8.32 -15.60
CA TYR A 220 -9.11 8.31 -15.41
C TYR A 220 -9.72 9.71 -15.56
N ALA A 221 -9.05 10.77 -15.11
CA ALA A 221 -9.50 12.13 -15.28
C ALA A 221 -9.56 12.54 -16.77
N LYS A 222 -8.59 12.10 -17.58
CA LYS A 222 -8.63 12.31 -19.04
C LYS A 222 -9.81 11.58 -19.69
N MET A 223 -9.99 10.31 -19.36
CA MET A 223 -11.13 9.51 -19.88
C MET A 223 -12.48 10.09 -19.46
N ALA A 224 -12.60 10.58 -18.22
CA ALA A 224 -13.80 11.23 -17.72
C ALA A 224 -14.12 12.49 -18.53
N LYS A 225 -13.10 13.33 -18.77
CA LYS A 225 -13.23 14.55 -19.60
C LYS A 225 -13.73 14.24 -21.01
N GLU A 226 -13.20 13.21 -21.66
CA GLU A 226 -13.66 12.76 -22.99
C GLU A 226 -15.12 12.33 -22.99
N ARG A 227 -15.59 11.70 -21.88
CA ARG A 227 -16.97 11.25 -21.69
C ARG A 227 -17.88 12.33 -21.10
N LYS A 228 -17.41 13.58 -20.95
CA LYS A 228 -18.14 14.69 -20.29
C LYS A 228 -18.61 14.33 -18.87
N ALA A 229 -17.85 13.50 -18.17
CA ALA A 229 -18.10 13.10 -16.80
C ALA A 229 -17.07 13.77 -15.85
N VAL A 230 -17.40 13.82 -14.56
CA VAL A 230 -16.50 14.36 -13.53
C VAL A 230 -15.75 13.19 -12.88
N PHE A 231 -14.42 13.28 -12.83
CA PHE A 231 -13.59 12.41 -12.04
C PHE A 231 -13.43 13.01 -10.64
N CYS A 232 -13.62 12.22 -9.59
CA CYS A 232 -13.26 12.60 -8.23
C CYS A 232 -12.43 11.50 -7.57
N ASN A 233 -11.41 11.89 -6.81
CA ASN A 233 -10.67 10.98 -5.96
C ASN A 233 -11.49 10.68 -4.71
N VAL A 234 -11.92 9.43 -4.54
CA VAL A 234 -12.78 9.01 -3.41
C VAL A 234 -12.09 9.07 -2.05
N TYR A 235 -10.75 9.15 -2.02
CA TYR A 235 -9.95 9.23 -0.80
C TYR A 235 -9.64 10.68 -0.39
N ASP A 236 -9.98 11.67 -1.23
CA ASP A 236 -9.66 13.06 -0.95
C ASP A 236 -10.70 13.69 0.00
N LEU A 237 -10.28 13.91 1.24
CA LEU A 237 -11.05 14.57 2.30
C LEU A 237 -10.70 16.07 2.44
N GLY A 238 -9.95 16.61 1.47
CA GLY A 238 -9.38 17.95 1.51
C GLY A 238 -7.99 18.00 2.14
N TRP A 239 -7.14 18.91 1.61
CA TRP A 239 -5.70 18.93 1.87
C TRP A 239 -5.30 18.95 3.35
N VAL A 240 -6.03 19.68 4.21
CA VAL A 240 -5.74 19.75 5.65
C VAL A 240 -5.98 18.40 6.30
N ARG A 241 -7.16 17.80 6.06
CA ARG A 241 -7.53 16.53 6.67
C ARG A 241 -6.65 15.40 6.14
N ASN A 242 -6.36 15.39 4.86
CA ASN A 242 -5.47 14.41 4.24
C ASN A 242 -4.07 14.42 4.89
N LEU A 243 -3.48 15.61 5.10
CA LEU A 243 -2.18 15.74 5.77
C LEU A 243 -2.24 15.32 7.25
N GLN A 244 -3.31 15.68 7.96
CA GLN A 244 -3.51 15.24 9.34
C GLN A 244 -3.55 13.72 9.44
N LEU A 245 -4.33 13.06 8.59
CA LEU A 245 -4.41 11.60 8.52
C LEU A 245 -3.08 10.97 8.11
N PHE A 246 -2.44 11.51 7.09
CA PHE A 246 -1.15 11.01 6.60
C PHE A 246 -0.09 11.00 7.71
N PHE A 247 0.00 12.07 8.47
CA PHE A 247 0.94 12.18 9.59
C PHE A 247 0.39 11.65 10.90
N ASN A 248 -0.87 11.22 10.94
CA ASN A 248 -1.61 10.80 12.15
C ASN A 248 -1.49 11.82 13.29
N VAL A 249 -1.68 13.11 12.96
CA VAL A 249 -1.55 14.23 13.92
C VAL A 249 -2.71 15.19 13.84
N GLY A 250 -3.13 15.73 14.99
CA GLY A 250 -4.15 16.77 15.08
C GLY A 250 -5.45 16.35 15.76
N PRO A 251 -6.50 17.18 15.69
CA PRO A 251 -7.75 16.94 16.39
C PRO A 251 -8.40 15.61 16.04
N GLY A 252 -8.69 14.79 17.06
CA GLY A 252 -9.31 13.47 16.91
C GLY A 252 -8.38 12.39 16.36
N LEU A 253 -7.07 12.63 16.33
CA LEU A 253 -6.04 11.66 15.97
C LEU A 253 -5.16 11.33 17.18
N ALA A 254 -4.32 10.29 17.03
CA ALA A 254 -3.58 9.73 18.15
C ALA A 254 -2.45 10.64 18.69
N HIS A 255 -1.95 11.58 17.86
CA HIS A 255 -0.74 12.34 18.18
C HIS A 255 -0.89 13.85 17.91
N ASP A 256 -0.11 14.63 18.67
CA ASP A 256 0.03 16.08 18.48
C ASP A 256 1.04 16.41 17.39
N TYR A 257 0.95 17.65 16.85
CA TYR A 257 1.86 18.14 15.80
C TYR A 257 3.35 18.13 16.20
N CYS A 258 3.66 18.25 17.50
CA CYS A 258 5.04 18.13 18.00
C CYS A 258 5.71 16.80 17.64
N SER A 259 4.92 15.75 17.44
CA SER A 259 5.42 14.43 17.02
C SER A 259 6.06 14.41 15.63
N LEU A 260 5.86 15.44 14.81
CA LEU A 260 6.53 15.61 13.52
C LEU A 260 8.04 15.89 13.66
N PHE A 261 8.44 16.43 14.79
CA PHE A 261 9.83 16.79 15.07
C PHE A 261 10.57 15.72 15.89
N LEU A 262 9.86 14.69 16.34
CA LEU A 262 10.42 13.65 17.20
C LEU A 262 10.64 12.34 16.42
N PRO A 263 11.76 11.64 16.62
CA PRO A 263 12.05 10.36 15.98
C PRO A 263 11.33 9.21 16.72
N ILE A 264 10.00 9.32 16.87
CA ILE A 264 9.16 8.33 17.55
C ILE A 264 8.41 7.49 16.52
N HIS A 265 8.17 6.22 16.88
CA HIS A 265 7.34 5.35 16.07
C HIS A 265 5.86 5.73 16.25
N ILE A 266 5.17 5.92 15.14
CA ILE A 266 3.74 6.23 15.09
C ILE A 266 3.08 5.28 14.10
N GLU A 267 2.08 4.57 14.59
CA GLU A 267 1.26 3.70 13.76
C GLU A 267 0.51 4.52 12.70
N PRO A 268 0.32 3.98 11.50
CA PRO A 268 -0.52 4.62 10.50
C PRO A 268 -1.97 4.74 10.98
N TYR A 269 -2.70 5.72 10.45
CA TYR A 269 -4.10 5.97 10.81
C TYR A 269 -5.07 4.89 10.32
N SER A 270 -4.64 4.06 9.39
CA SER A 270 -5.43 3.00 8.76
C SER A 270 -4.71 1.67 8.89
N ASP A 271 -5.46 0.59 8.94
CA ASP A 271 -4.98 -0.80 8.89
C ASP A 271 -4.67 -1.27 7.45
N GLY A 272 -4.90 -0.42 6.45
CA GLY A 272 -4.73 -0.72 5.03
C GLY A 272 -5.92 -1.39 4.37
N TRP A 273 -6.99 -1.69 5.11
CA TRP A 273 -8.26 -2.23 4.62
C TRP A 273 -9.38 -1.20 4.62
N HIS A 274 -9.39 -0.33 5.62
CA HIS A 274 -10.39 0.73 5.81
C HIS A 274 -9.74 2.11 5.63
N TRP A 275 -10.39 2.96 4.84
CA TRP A 275 -9.86 4.27 4.45
C TRP A 275 -10.86 5.40 4.72
#